data_996aa2fed481cdb44cb9514c1dbe33bd
#
_entry.id   996aa2fed481cdb44cb9514c1dbe33bd
#
_cell.length_a   1.000
_cell.length_b   1.000
_cell.length_c   1.000
_cell.angle_alpha   90.00
_cell.angle_beta   90.00
_cell.angle_gamma   90.00
#
_symmetry.space_group_name_H-M   'P 1'
#
loop_
_entity.id
_entity.type
_entity.pdbx_description
1 polymer ?
#
loop_
_entity_poly.entity_id
_entity_poly.type
_entity_poly.pdbx_seq_one_letter_code
_entity_poly.pdbx_strand_id
1 'polypeptide(L)'
;MKKLVNGFILALTAVLIVLPFVSHILASLGGNSLEYERLIVQLVFVFACLAGLITTIEKKQLNIEVFTSKLNKKHQSIVHGTLSCVNTAILTAIFLSVFPNYNMLSSEDHVLYIPIKIFFSALPPMYLIMLALEIKRNKYIISSILGLLIGLLISTGSILGLLNLVFGSWYPEINDSGLAVLLSGISTSVQTFSENAIWLIVLIFTVFSLFGMPLYIVLSGLAYFAFMTTGGYVESIPMETYNILTDTSIAA
;
A
#
# COMPACT_ATOMS: atom_id res chain seq x y z
N MET A 1 5.21 -20.96 0.76
CA MET A 1 4.51 -19.68 0.91
C MET A 1 3.02 -19.78 0.58
N LYS A 2 2.58 -20.21 -0.65
CA LYS A 2 1.16 -20.32 -1.01
C LYS A 2 0.31 -21.16 -0.03
N LYS A 3 0.75 -22.35 0.37
CA LYS A 3 0.03 -23.23 1.30
C LYS A 3 -0.15 -22.58 2.68
N LEU A 4 0.86 -21.88 3.18
CA LEU A 4 0.80 -21.16 4.46
C LEU A 4 -0.21 -20.00 4.42
N VAL A 5 -0.15 -19.17 3.38
CA VAL A 5 -1.07 -18.04 3.22
C VAL A 5 -2.51 -18.52 3.04
N ASN A 6 -2.73 -19.57 2.24
CA ASN A 6 -4.06 -20.18 2.08
C ASN A 6 -4.60 -20.76 3.39
N GLY A 7 -3.75 -21.45 4.17
CA GLY A 7 -4.15 -21.97 5.49
C GLY A 7 -4.54 -20.86 6.45
N PHE A 8 -3.78 -19.77 6.45
CA PHE A 8 -4.07 -18.61 7.31
C PHE A 8 -5.37 -17.90 6.89
N ILE A 9 -5.59 -17.71 5.57
CA ILE A 9 -6.87 -17.16 5.07
C ILE A 9 -8.04 -18.04 5.46
N LEU A 10 -7.92 -19.34 5.32
CA LEU A 10 -9.01 -20.27 5.65
C LEU A 10 -9.35 -20.22 7.14
N ALA A 11 -8.33 -20.16 8.01
CA ALA A 11 -8.52 -19.99 9.44
C ALA A 11 -9.18 -18.63 9.75
N LEU A 12 -8.70 -17.54 9.14
CA LEU A 12 -9.25 -16.20 9.33
C LEU A 12 -10.71 -16.12 8.82
N THR A 13 -11.01 -16.74 7.70
CA THR A 13 -12.38 -16.82 7.18
C THR A 13 -13.30 -17.55 8.17
N ALA A 14 -12.84 -18.67 8.75
CA ALA A 14 -13.62 -19.39 9.77
C ALA A 14 -13.89 -18.50 11.00
N VAL A 15 -12.89 -17.76 11.46
CA VAL A 15 -13.05 -16.80 12.58
C VAL A 15 -14.05 -15.71 12.19
N LEU A 16 -13.94 -15.10 11.01
CA LEU A 16 -14.84 -14.05 10.54
C LEU A 16 -16.29 -14.54 10.38
N ILE A 17 -16.52 -15.82 10.08
CA ILE A 17 -17.87 -16.38 10.05
C ILE A 17 -18.44 -16.57 11.46
N VAL A 18 -17.64 -17.04 12.40
CA VAL A 18 -18.09 -17.37 13.76
C VAL A 18 -18.25 -16.12 14.65
N LEU A 19 -17.37 -15.14 14.49
CA LEU A 19 -17.29 -13.98 15.38
C LEU A 19 -18.59 -13.14 15.42
N PRO A 20 -19.32 -12.87 14.32
CA PRO A 20 -20.59 -12.15 14.36
C PRO A 20 -21.67 -12.89 15.20
N PHE A 21 -21.71 -14.23 15.13
CA PHE A 21 -22.64 -15.01 15.97
C PHE A 21 -22.29 -14.89 17.45
N VAL A 22 -20.99 -14.93 17.78
CA VAL A 22 -20.52 -14.72 19.16
C VAL A 22 -20.87 -13.32 19.64
N SER A 23 -20.63 -12.28 18.84
CA SER A 23 -21.00 -10.90 19.14
C SER A 23 -22.50 -10.77 19.41
N HIS A 24 -23.34 -11.36 18.57
CA HIS A 24 -24.80 -11.31 18.72
C HIS A 24 -25.29 -12.05 19.99
N ILE A 25 -24.72 -13.20 20.32
CA ILE A 25 -25.03 -13.94 21.54
C ILE A 25 -24.63 -13.11 22.77
N LEU A 26 -23.44 -12.51 22.78
CA LEU A 26 -22.96 -11.66 23.87
C LEU A 26 -23.84 -10.43 24.06
N ALA A 27 -24.26 -9.77 22.96
CA ALA A 27 -25.20 -8.67 23.01
C ALA A 27 -26.52 -9.08 23.67
N SER A 28 -27.06 -10.26 23.34
CA SER A 28 -28.31 -10.78 23.93
C SER A 28 -28.19 -11.08 25.43
N LEU A 29 -26.98 -11.35 25.91
CA LEU A 29 -26.67 -11.61 27.32
C LEU A 29 -26.30 -10.32 28.10
N GLY A 30 -26.43 -9.14 27.47
CA GLY A 30 -26.09 -7.84 28.07
C GLY A 30 -24.58 -7.54 28.10
N GLY A 31 -23.77 -8.24 27.32
CA GLY A 31 -22.35 -7.98 27.14
C GLY A 31 -22.08 -6.83 26.15
N ASN A 32 -20.84 -6.33 26.17
CA ASN A 32 -20.42 -5.27 25.24
C ASN A 32 -20.13 -5.84 23.84
N SER A 33 -21.08 -5.72 22.90
CA SER A 33 -20.92 -6.19 21.52
C SER A 33 -20.02 -5.29 20.68
N LEU A 34 -19.89 -3.99 21.02
CA LEU A 34 -19.16 -3.00 20.22
C LEU A 34 -17.68 -3.35 20.05
N GLU A 35 -17.04 -3.92 21.07
CA GLU A 35 -15.64 -4.33 20.99
C GLU A 35 -15.43 -5.50 20.00
N TYR A 36 -16.41 -6.41 19.91
CA TYR A 36 -16.36 -7.53 18.95
C TYR A 36 -16.61 -7.05 17.53
N GLU A 37 -17.50 -6.07 17.33
CA GLU A 37 -17.74 -5.45 16.02
C GLU A 37 -16.47 -4.75 15.52
N ARG A 38 -15.81 -3.99 16.40
CA ARG A 38 -14.50 -3.40 16.09
C ARG A 38 -13.46 -4.44 15.73
N LEU A 39 -13.41 -5.57 16.44
CA LEU A 39 -12.49 -6.66 16.13
C LEU A 39 -12.79 -7.28 14.74
N ILE A 40 -14.06 -7.51 14.42
CA ILE A 40 -14.46 -8.03 13.10
C ILE A 40 -13.91 -7.14 11.99
N VAL A 41 -14.08 -5.83 12.10
CA VAL A 41 -13.61 -4.88 11.10
C VAL A 41 -12.08 -4.92 10.96
N GLN A 42 -11.33 -5.01 12.06
CA GLN A 42 -9.88 -5.15 12.03
C GLN A 42 -9.44 -6.45 11.34
N LEU A 43 -10.14 -7.55 11.60
CA LEU A 43 -9.85 -8.83 10.94
C LEU A 43 -10.21 -8.82 9.45
N VAL A 44 -11.27 -8.10 9.05
CA VAL A 44 -11.61 -7.87 7.63
C VAL A 44 -10.48 -7.12 6.93
N PHE A 45 -9.89 -6.10 7.57
CA PHE A 45 -8.74 -5.40 7.04
C PHE A 45 -7.54 -6.34 6.82
N VAL A 46 -7.17 -7.16 7.81
CA VAL A 46 -6.10 -8.16 7.66
C VAL A 46 -6.43 -9.15 6.56
N PHE A 47 -7.69 -9.58 6.46
CA PHE A 47 -8.16 -10.46 5.39
C PHE A 47 -8.00 -9.82 4.02
N ALA A 48 -8.34 -8.53 3.86
CA ALA A 48 -8.15 -7.79 2.61
C ALA A 48 -6.67 -7.73 2.21
N CYS A 49 -5.77 -7.48 3.16
CA CYS A 49 -4.32 -7.52 2.92
C CYS A 49 -3.85 -8.89 2.40
N LEU A 50 -4.31 -9.96 3.02
CA LEU A 50 -3.96 -11.33 2.62
C LEU A 50 -4.57 -11.71 1.26
N ALA A 51 -5.79 -11.28 0.98
CA ALA A 51 -6.45 -11.49 -0.31
C ALA A 51 -5.68 -10.78 -1.44
N GLY A 52 -5.25 -9.53 -1.23
CA GLY A 52 -4.38 -8.80 -2.15
C GLY A 52 -3.04 -9.53 -2.40
N LEU A 53 -2.46 -10.09 -1.35
CA LEU A 53 -1.23 -10.88 -1.46
C LEU A 53 -1.44 -12.16 -2.27
N ILE A 54 -2.53 -12.92 -2.04
CA ILE A 54 -2.81 -14.14 -2.81
C ILE A 54 -3.06 -13.85 -4.28
N THR A 55 -3.84 -12.83 -4.60
CA THR A 55 -4.09 -12.44 -6.00
C THR A 55 -2.77 -12.11 -6.71
N THR A 56 -1.82 -11.50 -6.00
CA THR A 56 -0.47 -11.25 -6.50
C THR A 56 0.31 -12.56 -6.69
N ILE A 57 0.28 -13.46 -5.71
CA ILE A 57 0.96 -14.76 -5.78
C ILE A 57 0.43 -15.60 -6.96
N GLU A 58 -0.88 -15.60 -7.17
CA GLU A 58 -1.54 -16.39 -8.21
C GLU A 58 -1.56 -15.72 -9.58
N LYS A 59 -1.05 -14.48 -9.70
CA LYS A 59 -1.12 -13.67 -10.93
C LYS A 59 -2.56 -13.47 -11.44
N LYS A 60 -3.50 -13.39 -10.53
CA LYS A 60 -4.93 -13.15 -10.82
C LYS A 60 -5.31 -11.69 -10.58
N GLN A 61 -4.36 -10.79 -10.71
CA GLN A 61 -4.62 -9.36 -10.63
C GLN A 61 -5.44 -8.92 -11.83
N LEU A 62 -6.35 -8.00 -11.59
CA LEU A 62 -7.17 -7.45 -12.65
C LEU A 62 -6.32 -6.51 -13.52
N ASN A 63 -6.12 -6.87 -14.78
CA ASN A 63 -5.44 -6.09 -15.79
C ASN A 63 -6.25 -6.07 -17.09
N ILE A 64 -6.15 -4.98 -17.82
CA ILE A 64 -6.88 -4.77 -19.08
C ILE A 64 -5.88 -4.74 -20.23
N GLU A 65 -5.73 -5.87 -20.93
CA GLU A 65 -4.78 -5.99 -22.05
C GLU A 65 -5.47 -5.80 -23.40
N VAL A 66 -5.89 -4.57 -23.71
CA VAL A 66 -6.57 -4.27 -24.98
C VAL A 66 -5.60 -4.12 -26.14
N PHE A 67 -4.48 -3.46 -25.91
CA PHE A 67 -3.55 -3.06 -26.99
C PHE A 67 -2.27 -3.89 -27.05
N THR A 68 -1.85 -4.49 -25.96
CA THR A 68 -0.57 -5.21 -25.87
C THR A 68 -0.51 -6.38 -26.84
N SER A 69 -1.63 -7.10 -27.03
CA SER A 69 -1.73 -8.24 -27.94
C SER A 69 -1.59 -7.86 -29.43
N LYS A 70 -1.82 -6.60 -29.78
CA LYS A 70 -1.74 -6.09 -31.16
C LYS A 70 -0.36 -5.56 -31.54
N LEU A 71 0.56 -5.44 -30.57
CA LEU A 71 1.89 -4.90 -30.77
C LEU A 71 2.86 -5.96 -31.32
N ASN A 72 3.83 -5.51 -32.13
CA ASN A 72 4.96 -6.34 -32.54
C ASN A 72 5.80 -6.74 -31.30
N LYS A 73 6.41 -7.92 -31.33
CA LYS A 73 7.22 -8.47 -30.21
C LYS A 73 8.24 -7.50 -29.64
N LYS A 74 8.88 -6.66 -30.49
CA LYS A 74 9.84 -5.64 -30.03
C LYS A 74 9.17 -4.54 -29.21
N HIS A 75 8.06 -3.99 -29.68
CA HIS A 75 7.31 -2.95 -28.96
C HIS A 75 6.65 -3.51 -27.69
N GLN A 76 6.14 -4.74 -27.76
CA GLN A 76 5.60 -5.44 -26.58
C GLN A 76 6.65 -5.57 -25.47
N SER A 77 7.91 -5.90 -25.82
CA SER A 77 9.00 -5.98 -24.85
C SER A 77 9.30 -4.63 -24.18
N ILE A 78 9.29 -3.54 -24.95
CA ILE A 78 9.50 -2.19 -24.40
C ILE A 78 8.36 -1.81 -23.45
N VAL A 79 7.10 -2.02 -23.88
CA VAL A 79 5.92 -1.72 -23.06
C VAL A 79 5.96 -2.50 -21.75
N HIS A 80 6.19 -3.80 -21.77
CA HIS A 80 6.29 -4.60 -20.56
C HIS A 80 7.43 -4.15 -19.64
N GLY A 81 8.57 -3.76 -20.20
CA GLY A 81 9.67 -3.17 -19.43
C GLY A 81 9.27 -1.87 -18.74
N THR A 82 8.60 -0.96 -19.47
CA THR A 82 8.13 0.31 -18.91
C THR A 82 7.07 0.10 -17.83
N LEU A 83 6.08 -0.76 -18.08
CA LEU A 83 5.04 -1.10 -17.10
C LEU A 83 5.65 -1.68 -15.82
N SER A 84 6.61 -2.58 -15.95
CA SER A 84 7.30 -3.16 -14.80
C SER A 84 8.11 -2.12 -14.01
N CYS A 85 8.74 -1.16 -14.69
CA CYS A 85 9.41 -0.03 -14.06
C CYS A 85 8.42 0.79 -13.20
N VAL A 86 7.28 1.16 -13.76
CA VAL A 86 6.25 1.95 -13.07
C VAL A 86 5.63 1.14 -11.93
N ASN A 87 5.30 -0.14 -12.14
CA ASN A 87 4.77 -1.01 -11.09
C ASN A 87 5.71 -1.06 -9.88
N THR A 88 7.00 -1.28 -10.14
CA THR A 88 8.02 -1.33 -9.07
C THR A 88 8.15 0.02 -8.38
N ALA A 89 8.12 1.13 -9.12
CA ALA A 89 8.22 2.48 -8.57
C ALA A 89 7.05 2.80 -7.63
N ILE A 90 5.81 2.54 -8.06
CA ILE A 90 4.62 2.79 -7.24
C ILE A 90 4.57 1.88 -6.02
N LEU A 91 4.87 0.58 -6.17
CA LEU A 91 4.93 -0.34 -5.02
C LEU A 91 5.98 0.09 -4.00
N THR A 92 7.14 0.57 -4.45
CA THR A 92 8.19 1.09 -3.55
C THR A 92 7.70 2.34 -2.81
N ALA A 93 7.07 3.27 -3.52
CA ALA A 93 6.58 4.50 -2.93
C ALA A 93 5.49 4.24 -1.87
N ILE A 94 4.53 3.35 -2.15
CA ILE A 94 3.48 2.98 -1.21
C ILE A 94 4.05 2.19 -0.02
N PHE A 95 4.98 1.27 -0.26
CA PHE A 95 5.64 0.54 0.81
C PHE A 95 6.31 1.49 1.81
N LEU A 96 7.03 2.49 1.30
CA LEU A 96 7.71 3.47 2.16
C LEU A 96 6.74 4.42 2.86
N SER A 97 5.60 4.74 2.27
CA SER A 97 4.60 5.64 2.87
C SER A 97 3.89 5.04 4.09
N VAL A 98 3.99 3.73 4.32
CA VAL A 98 3.38 3.08 5.50
C VAL A 98 4.09 3.46 6.81
N PHE A 99 5.41 3.64 6.78
CA PHE A 99 6.22 3.77 7.99
C PHE A 99 6.01 5.06 8.78
N PRO A 100 5.90 6.26 8.17
CA PRO A 100 5.67 7.49 8.92
C PRO A 100 4.41 7.42 9.80
N ASN A 101 3.35 6.78 9.30
CA ASN A 101 2.07 6.64 10.01
C ASN A 101 2.14 5.71 11.24
N TYR A 102 3.14 4.85 11.30
CA TYR A 102 3.29 3.95 12.44
C TYR A 102 3.48 4.69 13.77
N ASN A 103 4.07 5.90 13.72
CA ASN A 103 4.21 6.77 14.88
C ASN A 103 2.94 7.53 15.22
N MET A 104 2.07 7.79 14.24
CA MET A 104 0.83 8.54 14.44
C MET A 104 -0.27 7.69 15.09
N LEU A 105 -0.21 6.36 14.93
CA LEU A 105 -1.14 5.46 15.61
C LEU A 105 -0.88 5.49 17.12
N SER A 106 -1.91 5.85 17.89
CA SER A 106 -1.84 5.82 19.34
C SER A 106 -1.55 4.40 19.83
N SER A 107 -0.63 4.29 20.79
CA SER A 107 -0.38 3.02 21.48
C SER A 107 -1.49 2.68 22.49
N GLU A 108 -2.36 3.64 22.78
CA GLU A 108 -3.47 3.49 23.73
C GLU A 108 -4.75 2.98 23.08
N ASP A 109 -4.84 3.04 21.75
CA ASP A 109 -6.00 2.52 21.04
C ASP A 109 -5.94 0.98 20.95
N HIS A 110 -6.87 0.34 21.64
CA HIS A 110 -7.00 -1.11 21.73
C HIS A 110 -8.37 -1.57 21.25
N VAL A 111 -8.41 -2.77 20.71
CA VAL A 111 -9.63 -3.53 20.42
C VAL A 111 -9.51 -4.87 21.11
N LEU A 112 -10.36 -5.17 22.08
CA LEU A 112 -10.28 -6.37 22.92
C LEU A 112 -8.85 -6.63 23.46
N TYR A 113 -8.23 -5.61 24.05
CA TYR A 113 -6.84 -5.64 24.58
C TYR A 113 -5.74 -5.77 23.52
N ILE A 114 -6.06 -5.80 22.22
CA ILE A 114 -5.08 -5.87 21.14
C ILE A 114 -4.81 -4.46 20.62
N PRO A 115 -3.57 -3.96 20.65
CA PRO A 115 -3.24 -2.65 20.08
C PRO A 115 -3.55 -2.59 18.58
N ILE A 116 -4.19 -1.52 18.13
CA ILE A 116 -4.55 -1.30 16.71
C ILE A 116 -3.32 -1.37 15.80
N LYS A 117 -2.16 -0.96 16.29
CA LYS A 117 -0.87 -1.06 15.58
C LYS A 117 -0.56 -2.48 15.07
N ILE A 118 -1.02 -3.53 15.77
CA ILE A 118 -0.80 -4.93 15.36
C ILE A 118 -1.54 -5.23 14.06
N PHE A 119 -2.77 -4.75 13.91
CA PHE A 119 -3.54 -4.95 12.68
C PHE A 119 -2.94 -4.14 11.52
N PHE A 120 -2.59 -2.88 11.77
CA PHE A 120 -1.92 -2.04 10.78
C PHE A 120 -0.58 -2.61 10.31
N SER A 121 0.12 -3.37 11.18
CA SER A 121 1.39 -4.03 10.84
C SER A 121 1.27 -5.11 9.75
N ALA A 122 0.06 -5.45 9.30
CA ALA A 122 -0.14 -6.33 8.15
C ALA A 122 0.26 -5.67 6.81
N LEU A 123 0.24 -4.33 6.71
CA LEU A 123 0.55 -3.59 5.48
C LEU A 123 2.02 -3.71 5.03
N PRO A 124 3.03 -3.41 5.88
CA PRO A 124 4.42 -3.45 5.46
C PRO A 124 4.84 -4.79 4.86
N PRO A 125 4.61 -5.96 5.51
CA PRO A 125 5.01 -7.24 4.93
C PRO A 125 4.22 -7.58 3.67
N MET A 126 2.95 -7.16 3.55
CA MET A 126 2.17 -7.35 2.35
C MET A 126 2.83 -6.63 1.16
N TYR A 127 3.08 -5.33 1.27
CA TYR A 127 3.68 -4.56 0.19
C TYR A 127 5.12 -5.01 -0.11
N LEU A 128 5.90 -5.38 0.90
CA LEU A 128 7.25 -5.91 0.71
C LEU A 128 7.25 -7.21 -0.10
N ILE A 129 6.33 -8.13 0.22
CA ILE A 129 6.22 -9.40 -0.52
C ILE A 129 5.72 -9.15 -1.94
N MET A 130 4.76 -8.24 -2.13
CA MET A 130 4.29 -7.86 -3.47
C MET A 130 5.43 -7.28 -4.31
N LEU A 131 6.21 -6.37 -3.75
CA LEU A 131 7.39 -5.77 -4.39
C LEU A 131 8.44 -6.84 -4.74
N ALA A 132 8.77 -7.72 -3.80
CA ALA A 132 9.72 -8.80 -4.02
C ALA A 132 9.25 -9.78 -5.11
N LEU A 133 7.95 -10.07 -5.18
CA LEU A 133 7.37 -10.91 -6.21
C LEU A 133 7.40 -10.23 -7.59
N GLU A 134 7.12 -8.93 -7.64
CA GLU A 134 7.18 -8.14 -8.88
C GLU A 134 8.62 -8.17 -9.44
N ILE A 135 9.62 -7.85 -8.61
CA ILE A 135 11.04 -7.88 -9.02
C ILE A 135 11.47 -9.29 -9.45
N LYS A 136 11.12 -10.32 -8.67
CA LYS A 136 11.50 -11.71 -8.96
C LYS A 136 10.90 -12.23 -10.26
N ARG A 137 9.70 -11.78 -10.60
CA ARG A 137 8.94 -12.24 -11.77
C ARG A 137 9.25 -11.44 -13.03
N ASN A 138 9.85 -10.28 -12.85
CA ASN A 138 10.20 -9.43 -13.97
C ASN A 138 11.34 -10.04 -14.78
N LYS A 139 11.09 -10.20 -16.09
CA LYS A 139 12.11 -10.59 -17.05
C LYS A 139 13.14 -9.48 -17.29
N TYR A 140 12.75 -8.23 -17.01
CA TYR A 140 13.55 -7.03 -17.27
C TYR A 140 14.10 -6.46 -15.95
N ILE A 141 15.15 -7.09 -15.40
CA ILE A 141 15.74 -6.71 -14.10
C ILE A 141 16.18 -5.24 -14.09
N ILE A 142 16.72 -4.73 -15.18
CA ILE A 142 17.13 -3.32 -15.32
C ILE A 142 15.94 -2.38 -15.12
N SER A 143 14.78 -2.71 -15.70
CA SER A 143 13.55 -1.92 -15.52
C SER A 143 13.09 -1.92 -14.06
N SER A 144 13.20 -3.04 -13.35
CA SER A 144 12.87 -3.11 -11.93
C SER A 144 13.84 -2.29 -11.07
N ILE A 145 15.14 -2.32 -11.36
CA ILE A 145 16.12 -1.51 -10.64
C ILE A 145 15.84 -0.02 -10.88
N LEU A 146 15.58 0.37 -12.13
CA LEU A 146 15.20 1.74 -12.45
C LEU A 146 13.90 2.15 -11.72
N GLY A 147 12.91 1.25 -11.69
CA GLY A 147 11.67 1.46 -10.94
C GLY A 147 11.91 1.65 -9.45
N LEU A 148 12.78 0.85 -8.82
CA LEU A 148 13.18 1.04 -7.43
C LEU A 148 13.79 2.43 -7.21
N LEU A 149 14.72 2.85 -8.06
CA LEU A 149 15.36 4.17 -7.95
C LEU A 149 14.34 5.32 -8.09
N ILE A 150 13.45 5.22 -9.08
CA ILE A 150 12.36 6.20 -9.26
C ILE A 150 11.43 6.18 -8.03
N GLY A 151 11.05 5.02 -7.54
CA GLY A 151 10.21 4.88 -6.36
C GLY A 151 10.83 5.51 -5.11
N LEU A 152 12.13 5.29 -4.88
CA LEU A 152 12.88 5.96 -3.81
C LEU A 152 12.91 7.48 -3.98
N LEU A 153 13.09 7.96 -5.21
CA LEU A 153 13.12 9.38 -5.51
C LEU A 153 11.76 10.05 -5.29
N ILE A 154 10.67 9.40 -5.67
CA ILE A 154 9.32 9.94 -5.46
C ILE A 154 8.95 9.94 -3.97
N SER A 155 9.42 8.95 -3.21
CA SER A 155 9.08 8.75 -1.80
C SER A 155 10.09 9.35 -0.82
N THR A 156 10.84 10.36 -1.22
CA THR A 156 11.86 11.00 -0.36
C THR A 156 11.28 11.58 0.94
N GLY A 157 10.06 12.11 0.93
CA GLY A 157 9.35 12.53 2.15
C GLY A 157 9.12 11.35 3.11
N SER A 158 8.62 10.23 2.58
CA SER A 158 8.37 9.01 3.37
C SER A 158 9.67 8.38 3.88
N ILE A 159 10.78 8.51 3.14
CA ILE A 159 12.11 8.07 3.62
C ILE A 159 12.53 8.90 4.84
N LEU A 160 12.30 10.20 4.83
CA LEU A 160 12.59 11.04 5.98
C LEU A 160 11.75 10.61 7.20
N GLY A 161 10.46 10.33 7.00
CA GLY A 161 9.58 9.78 8.04
C GLY A 161 10.08 8.43 8.59
N LEU A 162 10.56 7.54 7.71
CA LEU A 162 11.17 6.27 8.11
C LEU A 162 12.46 6.48 8.91
N LEU A 163 13.32 7.39 8.49
CA LEU A 163 14.54 7.73 9.22
C LEU A 163 14.24 8.26 10.62
N ASN A 164 13.23 9.13 10.74
CA ASN A 164 12.76 9.62 12.04
C ASN A 164 12.21 8.49 12.91
N LEU A 165 11.49 7.53 12.32
CA LEU A 165 10.96 6.38 13.06
C LEU A 165 12.08 5.49 13.62
N VAL A 166 13.14 5.26 12.85
CA VAL A 166 14.24 4.36 13.24
C VAL A 166 15.26 5.07 14.13
N PHE A 167 15.61 6.30 13.82
CA PHE A 167 16.73 7.02 14.44
C PHE A 167 16.30 8.20 15.30
N GLY A 168 15.05 8.67 15.22
CA GLY A 168 14.60 9.88 15.91
C GLY A 168 14.73 9.81 17.44
N SER A 169 14.66 8.61 18.04
CA SER A 169 14.90 8.42 19.48
C SER A 169 16.38 8.55 19.86
N TRP A 170 17.31 8.29 18.92
CA TRP A 170 18.77 8.27 19.15
C TRP A 170 19.43 9.53 18.62
N TYR A 171 18.83 10.17 17.59
CA TYR A 171 19.32 11.37 16.92
C TYR A 171 18.14 12.32 16.67
N PRO A 172 17.72 13.12 17.67
CA PRO A 172 16.60 14.07 17.51
C PRO A 172 16.89 15.17 16.45
N GLU A 173 18.16 15.46 16.20
CA GLU A 173 18.60 16.46 15.20
C GLU A 173 18.62 15.91 13.76
N ILE A 174 18.07 14.73 13.51
CA ILE A 174 18.09 14.14 12.16
C ILE A 174 17.36 15.02 11.15
N ASN A 175 16.34 15.77 11.59
CA ASN A 175 15.59 16.71 10.76
C ASN A 175 16.39 17.94 10.32
N ASP A 176 17.42 18.32 11.10
CA ASP A 176 18.30 19.46 10.81
C ASP A 176 19.56 19.02 10.04
N SER A 177 19.67 17.72 9.77
CA SER A 177 20.80 17.17 9.03
C SER A 177 20.77 17.62 7.57
N GLY A 178 21.95 17.79 6.96
CA GLY A 178 22.06 18.11 5.54
C GLY A 178 21.35 17.10 4.63
N LEU A 179 21.24 15.83 5.08
CA LEU A 179 20.52 14.78 4.38
C LEU A 179 18.99 15.06 4.40
N ALA A 180 18.45 15.48 5.53
CA ALA A 180 17.03 15.82 5.64
C ALA A 180 16.68 17.04 4.75
N VAL A 181 17.55 18.04 4.70
CA VAL A 181 17.39 19.21 3.81
C VAL A 181 17.39 18.78 2.34
N LEU A 182 18.28 17.87 1.94
CA LEU A 182 18.30 17.34 0.57
C LEU A 182 17.02 16.55 0.25
N LEU A 183 16.60 15.63 1.12
CA LEU A 183 15.39 14.83 0.93
C LEU A 183 14.13 15.69 0.85
N SER A 184 14.00 16.70 1.72
CA SER A 184 12.87 17.62 1.70
C SER A 184 12.87 18.48 0.42
N GLY A 185 14.03 18.94 -0.05
CA GLY A 185 14.15 19.67 -1.31
C GLY A 185 13.72 18.83 -2.52
N ILE A 186 14.10 17.56 -2.57
CA ILE A 186 13.66 16.63 -3.63
C ILE A 186 12.15 16.39 -3.51
N SER A 187 11.64 16.16 -2.31
CA SER A 187 10.19 15.97 -2.07
C SER A 187 9.37 17.15 -2.57
N THR A 188 9.78 18.37 -2.24
CA THR A 188 9.14 19.60 -2.72
C THR A 188 9.19 19.73 -4.25
N SER A 189 10.31 19.34 -4.86
CA SER A 189 10.44 19.35 -6.33
C SER A 189 9.50 18.37 -6.99
N VAL A 190 9.36 17.15 -6.44
CA VAL A 190 8.43 16.13 -6.92
C VAL A 190 6.98 16.58 -6.74
N GLN A 191 6.67 17.23 -5.61
CA GLN A 191 5.35 17.82 -5.36
C GLN A 191 5.00 18.88 -6.40
N THR A 192 5.87 19.86 -6.61
CA THR A 192 5.68 20.94 -7.61
C THR A 192 5.52 20.37 -9.02
N PHE A 193 6.30 19.34 -9.37
CA PHE A 193 6.13 18.63 -10.65
C PHE A 193 4.75 17.99 -10.74
N SER A 194 4.30 17.31 -9.68
CA SER A 194 3.01 16.63 -9.64
C SER A 194 1.84 17.62 -9.76
N GLU A 195 1.92 18.76 -9.08
CA GLU A 195 0.91 19.84 -9.18
C GLU A 195 0.77 20.37 -10.60
N ASN A 196 1.89 20.61 -11.28
CA ASN A 196 1.87 21.14 -12.64
C ASN A 196 1.51 20.08 -13.71
N ALA A 197 1.79 18.81 -13.44
CA ALA A 197 1.67 17.73 -14.42
C ALA A 197 0.54 16.74 -14.12
N ILE A 198 -0.37 17.03 -13.18
CA ILE A 198 -1.39 16.05 -12.72
C ILE A 198 -2.23 15.48 -13.86
N TRP A 199 -2.69 16.33 -14.79
CA TRP A 199 -3.48 15.86 -15.93
C TRP A 199 -2.70 14.95 -16.88
N LEU A 200 -1.39 15.23 -17.04
CA LEU A 200 -0.50 14.38 -17.83
C LEU A 200 -0.29 13.04 -17.11
N ILE A 201 -0.12 13.05 -15.78
CA ILE A 201 0.03 11.84 -14.97
C ILE A 201 -1.24 10.97 -15.08
N VAL A 202 -2.43 11.56 -14.97
CA VAL A 202 -3.71 10.86 -15.13
C VAL A 202 -3.79 10.22 -16.52
N LEU A 203 -3.43 10.96 -17.57
CA LEU A 203 -3.42 10.45 -18.94
C LEU A 203 -2.45 9.26 -19.09
N ILE A 204 -1.24 9.36 -18.56
CA ILE A 204 -0.22 8.30 -18.61
C ILE A 204 -0.72 7.03 -17.90
N PHE A 205 -1.27 7.13 -16.68
CA PHE A 205 -1.79 5.98 -15.96
C PHE A 205 -3.00 5.34 -16.67
N THR A 206 -3.87 6.16 -17.27
CA THR A 206 -4.99 5.68 -18.10
C THR A 206 -4.49 4.90 -19.29
N VAL A 207 -3.49 5.42 -20.01
CA VAL A 207 -2.88 4.73 -21.13
C VAL A 207 -2.21 3.43 -20.68
N PHE A 208 -1.45 3.44 -19.59
CA PHE A 208 -0.81 2.23 -19.04
C PHE A 208 -1.82 1.17 -18.59
N SER A 209 -2.98 1.58 -18.06
CA SER A 209 -4.09 0.67 -17.76
C SER A 209 -4.53 -0.11 -18.99
N LEU A 210 -4.65 0.54 -20.16
CA LEU A 210 -5.05 -0.10 -21.42
C LEU A 210 -3.95 -1.02 -22.01
N PHE A 211 -2.71 -0.84 -21.58
CA PHE A 211 -1.57 -1.69 -21.96
C PHE A 211 -1.31 -2.86 -21.00
N GLY A 212 -2.20 -3.08 -20.02
CA GLY A 212 -2.11 -4.25 -19.14
C GLY A 212 -1.46 -3.97 -17.79
N MET A 213 -1.38 -2.71 -17.36
CA MET A 213 -0.98 -2.38 -16.00
C MET A 213 -2.03 -2.87 -15.00
N PRO A 214 -1.65 -3.54 -13.90
CA PRO A 214 -2.62 -3.96 -12.88
C PRO A 214 -3.41 -2.77 -12.32
N LEU A 215 -4.74 -2.91 -12.26
CA LEU A 215 -5.63 -1.80 -11.84
C LEU A 215 -5.29 -1.26 -10.46
N TYR A 216 -4.88 -2.12 -9.51
CA TYR A 216 -4.50 -1.67 -8.18
C TYR A 216 -3.28 -0.72 -8.21
N ILE A 217 -2.31 -0.93 -9.12
CA ILE A 217 -1.17 -0.03 -9.30
C ILE A 217 -1.61 1.29 -9.93
N VAL A 218 -2.51 1.23 -10.91
CA VAL A 218 -3.09 2.44 -11.54
C VAL A 218 -3.77 3.30 -10.49
N LEU A 219 -4.67 2.71 -9.70
CA LEU A 219 -5.40 3.42 -8.65
C LEU A 219 -4.47 3.95 -7.56
N SER A 220 -3.52 3.13 -7.11
CA SER A 220 -2.55 3.53 -6.09
C SER A 220 -1.64 4.65 -6.58
N GLY A 221 -1.18 4.59 -7.84
CA GLY A 221 -0.35 5.64 -8.43
C GLY A 221 -1.12 6.95 -8.60
N LEU A 222 -2.37 6.89 -9.09
CA LEU A 222 -3.24 8.06 -9.20
C LEU A 222 -3.51 8.67 -7.82
N ALA A 223 -3.83 7.86 -6.82
CA ALA A 223 -4.02 8.34 -5.45
C ALA A 223 -2.74 9.01 -4.92
N TYR A 224 -1.58 8.37 -5.12
CA TYR A 224 -0.30 8.89 -4.68
C TYR A 224 -0.03 10.29 -5.23
N PHE A 225 -0.14 10.48 -6.54
CA PHE A 225 0.09 11.78 -7.16
C PHE A 225 -1.03 12.79 -6.84
N ALA A 226 -2.29 12.36 -6.71
CA ALA A 226 -3.39 13.23 -6.31
C ALA A 226 -3.18 13.80 -4.89
N PHE A 227 -2.77 12.96 -3.93
CA PHE A 227 -2.42 13.44 -2.58
C PHE A 227 -1.25 14.43 -2.59
N MET A 228 -0.25 14.21 -3.44
CA MET A 228 0.85 15.17 -3.62
C MET A 228 0.36 16.54 -4.07
N THR A 229 -0.59 16.60 -5.01
CA THR A 229 -1.09 17.89 -5.55
C THR A 229 -1.99 18.66 -4.60
N THR A 230 -2.62 17.99 -3.65
CA THR A 230 -3.52 18.64 -2.68
C THR A 230 -2.77 19.17 -1.45
N GLY A 231 -1.44 19.14 -1.46
CA GLY A 231 -0.62 19.51 -0.30
C GLY A 231 -0.77 18.54 0.88
N GLY A 232 -1.48 17.43 0.65
CA GLY A 232 -1.62 16.34 1.62
C GLY A 232 -0.33 15.54 1.72
N TYR A 233 -0.09 15.02 2.91
CA TYR A 233 1.02 14.10 3.13
C TYR A 233 0.70 12.78 2.46
N VAL A 234 1.53 12.35 1.53
CA VAL A 234 1.39 11.05 0.81
C VAL A 234 1.40 9.88 1.80
N GLU A 235 2.02 10.10 2.93
CA GLU A 235 2.04 9.20 4.08
C GLU A 235 0.63 8.92 4.62
N SER A 236 -0.34 9.81 4.39
CA SER A 236 -1.72 9.60 4.83
C SER A 236 -2.44 8.49 4.05
N ILE A 237 -1.99 8.14 2.83
CA ILE A 237 -2.67 7.14 1.99
C ILE A 237 -2.87 5.78 2.69
N PRO A 238 -1.84 5.17 3.30
CA PRO A 238 -2.03 3.91 4.01
C PRO A 238 -2.97 4.05 5.22
N MET A 239 -2.94 5.22 5.89
CA MET A 239 -3.80 5.48 7.04
C MET A 239 -5.26 5.67 6.60
N GLU A 240 -5.50 6.44 5.54
CA GLU A 240 -6.84 6.62 4.98
C GLU A 240 -7.39 5.28 4.44
N THR A 241 -6.54 4.48 3.78
CA THR A 241 -6.91 3.14 3.35
C THR A 241 -7.31 2.26 4.53
N TYR A 242 -6.54 2.33 5.62
CA TYR A 242 -6.86 1.62 6.86
C TYR A 242 -8.19 2.13 7.45
N ASN A 243 -8.35 3.43 7.60
CA ASN A 243 -9.56 4.06 8.15
C ASN A 243 -10.81 3.67 7.35
N ILE A 244 -10.76 3.75 6.01
CA ILE A 244 -11.87 3.37 5.14
C ILE A 244 -12.21 1.88 5.30
N LEU A 245 -11.21 1.00 5.31
CA LEU A 245 -11.44 -0.44 5.42
C LEU A 245 -11.86 -0.88 6.83
N THR A 246 -11.62 -0.06 7.84
CA THR A 246 -11.99 -0.31 9.23
C THR A 246 -13.16 0.55 9.71
N ASP A 247 -13.83 1.26 8.80
CA ASP A 247 -15.07 1.97 9.12
C ASP A 247 -16.22 0.96 9.27
N THR A 248 -16.85 0.98 10.43
CA THR A 248 -17.97 0.08 10.76
C THR A 248 -19.18 0.29 9.87
N SER A 249 -19.36 1.50 9.30
CA SER A 249 -20.45 1.82 8.37
C SER A 249 -20.30 1.14 7.00
N ILE A 250 -19.07 0.78 6.62
CA ILE A 250 -18.78 0.09 5.35
C ILE A 250 -18.81 -1.44 5.53
N ALA A 251 -18.52 -1.92 6.74
CA ALA A 251 -18.49 -3.34 7.08
C ALA A 251 -19.89 -3.93 7.40
N ALA A 252 -20.89 -3.10 7.59
CA ALA A 252 -22.29 -3.48 7.84
C ALA A 252 -23.06 -3.68 6.54
#